data_7f9370011b74161a1416e33ccd237316
#
_entry.id   7f9370011b74161a1416e33ccd237316
#
_cell.length_a   1.000
_cell.length_b   1.000
_cell.length_c   1.000
_cell.angle_alpha   90.00
_cell.angle_beta   90.00
_cell.angle_gamma   90.00
#
_symmetry.space_group_name_H-M   'P 1'
#
loop_
_entity.id
_entity.type
_entity.pdbx_description
1 polymer ?
#
loop_
_entity_poly.entity_id
_entity_poly.type
_entity_poly.pdbx_seq_one_letter_code
_entity_poly.pdbx_strand_id
1 'polypeptide(L)'
;RARFVIMAGGPLNRPKLPGIPGLQDFKGKVFHSARWDYGYTGGSWDQPVLDKLADKRVAVVGTGASAIQIVPFLGEYAKELYVLQRTPPSVDSRPNPPTDQAWAKALQPGWQKQRQENFHRGAMEGFRPGEADLICDFWTEINRNVAAKLAAQGWPALTPEPFMAMREEEDFHVMERFRRRIDEIVQDKATAERLKPWFRFHCKRPLSSDSYYPTFNRSNVRLIDVSETRGVERLTANGFVHEGKEVPVDLLICASGFEVTSDLETRWGIGQIRGREGVSLYDHWAEGYKTLHGV
;
A
#
# COMPACT_ATOMS: atom_id res chain seq x y z
N ARG A 1 -1.90 -11.46 36.27
CA ARG A 1 -0.69 -10.65 36.54
C ARG A 1 0.51 -11.28 35.83
N ALA A 2 1.36 -10.48 35.20
CA ALA A 2 2.59 -10.90 34.55
C ALA A 2 3.78 -10.16 35.14
N ARG A 3 4.97 -10.77 35.13
CA ARG A 3 6.24 -10.12 35.53
C ARG A 3 6.76 -9.18 34.46
N PHE A 4 6.51 -9.53 33.20
CA PHE A 4 6.89 -8.75 32.01
C PHE A 4 5.72 -8.69 31.05
N VAL A 5 5.56 -7.57 30.38
CA VAL A 5 4.58 -7.38 29.29
C VAL A 5 5.34 -6.88 28.06
N ILE A 6 5.23 -7.64 26.97
CA ILE A 6 5.80 -7.27 25.67
C ILE A 6 4.65 -6.84 24.76
N MET A 7 4.69 -5.60 24.32
CA MET A 7 3.69 -5.05 23.40
C MET A 7 4.18 -5.20 21.95
N ALA A 8 3.50 -6.04 21.19
CA ALA A 8 3.81 -6.30 19.79
C ALA A 8 2.62 -5.94 18.86
N GLY A 9 1.87 -4.87 19.21
CA GLY A 9 0.65 -4.46 18.50
C GLY A 9 0.88 -3.84 17.13
N GLY A 10 2.08 -3.38 16.83
CA GLY A 10 2.41 -2.71 15.58
C GLY A 10 1.65 -1.41 15.36
N PRO A 11 1.91 -0.69 14.25
CA PRO A 11 1.23 0.58 13.94
C PRO A 11 -0.09 0.41 13.17
N LEU A 12 -0.40 -0.79 12.63
CA LEU A 12 -1.55 -1.04 11.77
C LEU A 12 -2.67 -1.80 12.51
N ASN A 13 -3.06 -1.32 13.68
CA ASN A 13 -4.07 -1.96 14.51
C ASN A 13 -5.41 -1.24 14.56
N ARG A 14 -5.43 0.10 14.44
CA ARG A 14 -6.64 0.91 14.50
C ARG A 14 -7.04 1.37 13.09
N PRO A 15 -8.14 0.82 12.53
CA PRO A 15 -8.65 1.26 11.23
C PRO A 15 -9.00 2.74 11.22
N LYS A 16 -8.63 3.44 10.14
CA LYS A 16 -9.02 4.83 9.89
C LYS A 16 -10.19 4.87 8.92
N LEU A 17 -11.34 5.33 9.37
CA LEU A 17 -12.49 5.57 8.50
C LEU A 17 -12.33 6.92 7.79
N PRO A 18 -12.72 7.01 6.52
CA PRO A 18 -12.73 8.29 5.82
C PRO A 18 -13.85 9.18 6.38
N GLY A 19 -13.56 10.47 6.55
CA GLY A 19 -14.55 11.47 7.00
C GLY A 19 -15.48 11.91 5.86
N ILE A 20 -16.22 10.96 5.27
CA ILE A 20 -17.14 11.26 4.16
C ILE A 20 -18.44 11.83 4.71
N PRO A 21 -18.89 13.03 4.29
CA PRO A 21 -20.19 13.56 4.67
C PRO A 21 -21.32 12.58 4.34
N GLY A 22 -22.26 12.38 5.26
CA GLY A 22 -23.40 11.47 5.08
C GLY A 22 -23.08 9.99 5.28
N LEU A 23 -21.90 9.62 5.80
CA LEU A 23 -21.55 8.21 6.06
C LEU A 23 -22.56 7.53 7.00
N GLN A 24 -23.10 8.25 7.96
CA GLN A 24 -24.13 7.77 8.90
C GLN A 24 -25.52 7.63 8.27
N ASP A 25 -25.78 8.28 7.15
CA ASP A 25 -27.07 8.26 6.46
C ASP A 25 -27.18 7.10 5.46
N PHE A 26 -26.03 6.55 5.05
CA PHE A 26 -25.98 5.46 4.10
C PHE A 26 -26.65 4.19 4.66
N LYS A 27 -27.60 3.63 3.92
CA LYS A 27 -28.37 2.45 4.34
C LYS A 27 -27.79 1.13 3.88
N GLY A 28 -26.83 1.17 2.97
CA GLY A 28 -26.08 -0.01 2.55
C GLY A 28 -25.13 -0.51 3.63
N LYS A 29 -24.42 -1.60 3.33
CA LYS A 29 -23.41 -2.15 4.24
C LYS A 29 -22.12 -1.33 4.15
N VAL A 30 -21.49 -1.07 5.30
CA VAL A 30 -20.16 -0.43 5.39
C VAL A 30 -19.25 -1.27 6.27
N PHE A 31 -18.02 -1.52 5.84
CA PHE A 31 -16.96 -2.03 6.70
C PHE A 31 -15.57 -1.59 6.23
N HIS A 32 -14.61 -1.64 7.14
CA HIS A 32 -13.20 -1.42 6.80
C HIS A 32 -12.55 -2.73 6.33
N SER A 33 -11.64 -2.66 5.35
CA SER A 33 -10.97 -3.84 4.77
C SER A 33 -10.27 -4.75 5.81
N ALA A 34 -9.81 -4.20 6.94
CA ALA A 34 -9.25 -4.96 8.06
C ALA A 34 -10.32 -5.59 8.99
N ARG A 35 -11.59 -5.40 8.71
CA ARG A 35 -12.73 -5.97 9.45
C ARG A 35 -13.72 -6.55 8.44
N TRP A 36 -13.22 -7.47 7.62
CA TRP A 36 -13.98 -8.08 6.53
C TRP A 36 -15.20 -8.84 7.04
N ASP A 37 -16.34 -8.63 6.39
CA ASP A 37 -17.60 -9.29 6.76
C ASP A 37 -17.93 -10.40 5.76
N TYR A 38 -17.41 -11.59 6.00
CA TYR A 38 -17.71 -12.79 5.20
C TYR A 38 -19.20 -13.22 5.29
N GLY A 39 -19.90 -12.84 6.35
CA GLY A 39 -21.34 -13.05 6.44
C GLY A 39 -22.10 -12.33 5.35
N TYR A 40 -21.64 -11.15 4.96
CA TYR A 40 -22.21 -10.32 3.90
C TYR A 40 -21.66 -10.68 2.50
N THR A 41 -20.37 -10.90 2.38
CA THR A 41 -19.70 -11.10 1.07
C THR A 41 -19.73 -12.54 0.57
N GLY A 42 -19.92 -13.51 1.44
CA GLY A 42 -19.61 -14.91 1.18
C GLY A 42 -18.14 -15.21 1.38
N GLY A 43 -17.77 -16.48 1.18
CA GLY A 43 -16.42 -16.99 1.33
C GLY A 43 -15.90 -17.04 2.77
N SER A 44 -14.59 -17.22 2.87
CA SER A 44 -13.83 -17.25 4.14
C SER A 44 -12.41 -16.72 3.89
N TRP A 45 -11.58 -16.63 4.93
CA TRP A 45 -10.21 -16.15 4.81
C TRP A 45 -9.30 -17.06 3.96
N ASP A 46 -9.62 -18.34 3.89
CA ASP A 46 -8.90 -19.39 3.16
C ASP A 46 -9.57 -19.74 1.81
N GLN A 47 -10.84 -19.38 1.64
CA GLN A 47 -11.62 -19.58 0.41
C GLN A 47 -12.35 -18.29 0.03
N PRO A 48 -11.69 -17.36 -0.68
CA PRO A 48 -12.25 -16.04 -0.99
C PRO A 48 -13.25 -16.07 -2.15
N VAL A 49 -14.24 -16.95 -2.09
CA VAL A 49 -15.34 -17.05 -3.05
C VAL A 49 -16.47 -16.12 -2.61
N LEU A 50 -16.48 -14.88 -3.12
CA LEU A 50 -17.37 -13.82 -2.65
C LEU A 50 -18.74 -13.89 -3.32
N ASP A 51 -19.35 -15.06 -3.36
CA ASP A 51 -20.56 -15.44 -4.12
C ASP A 51 -21.80 -14.61 -3.78
N LYS A 52 -21.89 -14.08 -2.55
CA LYS A 52 -23.01 -13.22 -2.16
C LYS A 52 -22.94 -11.80 -2.73
N LEU A 53 -21.89 -11.49 -3.51
CA LEU A 53 -21.76 -10.20 -4.19
C LEU A 53 -22.28 -10.19 -5.62
N ALA A 54 -22.73 -11.31 -6.14
CA ALA A 54 -23.15 -11.45 -7.56
C ALA A 54 -24.30 -10.53 -7.97
N ASP A 55 -25.13 -10.10 -7.04
CA ASP A 55 -26.23 -9.13 -7.26
C ASP A 55 -25.92 -7.72 -6.69
N LYS A 56 -24.73 -7.50 -6.11
CA LYS A 56 -24.37 -6.28 -5.38
C LYS A 56 -23.51 -5.32 -6.20
N ARG A 57 -23.78 -4.04 -6.03
CA ARG A 57 -22.92 -2.93 -6.47
C ARG A 57 -22.02 -2.56 -5.31
N VAL A 58 -20.73 -2.65 -5.54
CA VAL A 58 -19.70 -2.48 -4.49
C VAL A 58 -18.86 -1.25 -4.79
N ALA A 59 -18.63 -0.40 -3.81
CA ALA A 59 -17.65 0.68 -3.88
C ALA A 59 -16.48 0.43 -2.91
N VAL A 60 -15.25 0.67 -3.39
CA VAL A 60 -14.03 0.61 -2.57
C VAL A 60 -13.42 2.00 -2.47
N VAL A 61 -13.27 2.50 -1.26
CA VAL A 61 -12.61 3.79 -0.99
C VAL A 61 -11.13 3.58 -0.77
N GLY A 62 -10.30 4.04 -1.72
CA GLY A 62 -8.86 3.97 -1.65
C GLY A 62 -8.25 2.94 -2.60
N THR A 63 -6.95 3.16 -2.90
CA THR A 63 -6.16 2.40 -3.88
C THR A 63 -4.80 1.96 -3.31
N GLY A 64 -4.66 1.92 -1.99
CA GLY A 64 -3.44 1.49 -1.31
C GLY A 64 -3.26 -0.03 -1.26
N ALA A 65 -2.33 -0.49 -0.41
CA ALA A 65 -1.93 -1.89 -0.30
C ALA A 65 -3.09 -2.87 -0.06
N SER A 66 -4.10 -2.49 0.73
CA SER A 66 -5.29 -3.33 0.92
C SER A 66 -6.15 -3.38 -0.34
N ALA A 67 -6.36 -2.22 -0.99
CA ALA A 67 -7.22 -2.13 -2.16
C ALA A 67 -6.69 -2.96 -3.33
N ILE A 68 -5.37 -2.90 -3.65
CA ILE A 68 -4.81 -3.68 -4.76
C ILE A 68 -4.96 -5.20 -4.59
N GLN A 69 -5.17 -5.66 -3.37
CA GLN A 69 -5.37 -7.08 -3.07
C GLN A 69 -6.85 -7.48 -3.16
N ILE A 70 -7.78 -6.63 -2.71
CA ILE A 70 -9.21 -6.95 -2.69
C ILE A 70 -9.94 -6.63 -4.00
N VAL A 71 -9.49 -5.59 -4.73
CA VAL A 71 -10.13 -5.14 -5.99
C VAL A 71 -10.22 -6.25 -7.04
N PRO A 72 -9.20 -7.10 -7.28
CA PRO A 72 -9.32 -8.21 -8.21
C PRO A 72 -10.43 -9.19 -7.87
N PHE A 73 -10.54 -9.60 -6.60
CA PHE A 73 -11.62 -10.48 -6.14
C PHE A 73 -12.99 -9.81 -6.25
N LEU A 74 -13.10 -8.57 -5.83
CA LEU A 74 -14.36 -7.83 -5.96
C LEU A 74 -14.78 -7.67 -7.42
N GLY A 75 -13.83 -7.42 -8.32
CA GLY A 75 -14.10 -7.34 -9.76
C GLY A 75 -14.59 -8.67 -10.35
N GLU A 76 -14.16 -9.80 -9.77
CA GLU A 76 -14.59 -11.14 -10.19
C GLU A 76 -16.04 -11.45 -9.77
N TYR A 77 -16.40 -11.10 -8.53
CA TYR A 77 -17.64 -11.56 -7.92
C TYR A 77 -18.76 -10.52 -7.85
N ALA A 78 -18.45 -9.21 -7.81
CA ALA A 78 -19.48 -8.18 -7.71
C ALA A 78 -20.23 -7.98 -9.04
N LYS A 79 -21.52 -7.65 -8.96
CA LYS A 79 -22.32 -7.21 -10.10
C LYS A 79 -21.69 -6.00 -10.77
N GLU A 80 -21.34 -4.99 -9.99
CA GLU A 80 -20.60 -3.79 -10.38
C GLU A 80 -19.60 -3.42 -9.31
N LEU A 81 -18.42 -2.98 -9.71
CA LEU A 81 -17.38 -2.50 -8.81
C LEU A 81 -16.97 -1.07 -9.17
N TYR A 82 -17.01 -0.18 -8.18
CA TYR A 82 -16.53 1.19 -8.27
C TYR A 82 -15.29 1.36 -7.39
N VAL A 83 -14.16 1.67 -8.01
CA VAL A 83 -12.88 1.93 -7.28
C VAL A 83 -12.70 3.43 -7.18
N LEU A 84 -12.88 3.98 -5.97
CA LEU A 84 -12.83 5.42 -5.71
C LEU A 84 -11.38 5.83 -5.42
N GLN A 85 -10.74 6.44 -6.41
CA GLN A 85 -9.33 6.78 -6.42
C GLN A 85 -9.09 8.26 -6.19
N ARG A 86 -8.38 8.61 -5.11
CA ARG A 86 -7.85 9.97 -4.92
C ARG A 86 -6.46 10.14 -5.51
N THR A 87 -5.63 9.11 -5.41
CA THR A 87 -4.26 9.12 -5.94
C THR A 87 -3.93 7.70 -6.41
N PRO A 88 -3.47 7.52 -7.65
CA PRO A 88 -3.10 6.21 -8.16
C PRO A 88 -1.91 5.63 -7.37
N PRO A 89 -1.86 4.30 -7.15
CA PRO A 89 -0.70 3.64 -6.57
C PRO A 89 0.35 3.33 -7.65
N SER A 90 1.61 3.20 -7.26
CA SER A 90 2.64 2.56 -8.08
C SER A 90 2.60 1.05 -7.83
N VAL A 91 2.19 0.27 -8.85
CA VAL A 91 2.05 -1.19 -8.73
C VAL A 91 2.90 -1.88 -9.78
N ASP A 92 3.92 -2.61 -9.32
CA ASP A 92 4.77 -3.41 -10.18
C ASP A 92 4.25 -4.84 -10.37
N SER A 93 4.88 -5.58 -11.25
CA SER A 93 4.70 -7.02 -11.37
C SER A 93 5.14 -7.73 -10.09
N ARG A 94 4.49 -8.84 -9.80
CA ARG A 94 4.87 -9.73 -8.71
C ARG A 94 5.08 -11.15 -9.25
N PRO A 95 6.16 -11.40 -9.99
CA PRO A 95 6.49 -12.77 -10.35
C PRO A 95 6.74 -13.56 -9.05
N ASN A 96 6.06 -14.67 -8.93
CA ASN A 96 6.23 -15.58 -7.79
C ASN A 96 6.58 -16.99 -8.30
N PRO A 97 7.78 -17.15 -8.91
CA PRO A 97 8.20 -18.45 -9.41
C PRO A 97 8.40 -19.44 -8.25
N PRO A 98 8.30 -20.74 -8.50
CA PRO A 98 8.73 -21.76 -7.54
C PRO A 98 10.17 -21.52 -7.07
N THR A 99 10.43 -21.79 -5.81
CA THR A 99 11.80 -21.69 -5.27
C THR A 99 12.76 -22.62 -6.00
N ASP A 100 13.86 -22.07 -6.53
CA ASP A 100 14.91 -22.86 -7.11
C ASP A 100 15.52 -23.78 -6.03
N GLN A 101 15.38 -25.08 -6.23
CA GLN A 101 15.84 -26.10 -5.28
C GLN A 101 17.37 -26.19 -5.21
N ALA A 102 18.09 -25.90 -6.29
CA ALA A 102 19.54 -25.89 -6.30
C ALA A 102 20.06 -24.69 -5.48
N TRP A 103 19.49 -23.52 -5.70
CA TRP A 103 19.76 -22.32 -4.90
C TRP A 103 19.45 -22.55 -3.41
N ALA A 104 18.28 -23.12 -3.08
CA ALA A 104 17.88 -23.35 -1.71
C ALA A 104 18.84 -24.30 -0.96
N LYS A 105 19.34 -25.35 -1.64
CA LYS A 105 20.31 -26.29 -1.07
C LYS A 105 21.71 -25.70 -0.92
N ALA A 106 22.06 -24.70 -1.70
CA ALA A 106 23.37 -24.03 -1.66
C ALA A 106 23.47 -22.96 -0.57
N LEU A 107 22.35 -22.59 0.09
CA LEU A 107 22.34 -21.57 1.12
C LEU A 107 23.20 -21.96 2.32
N GLN A 108 24.05 -21.03 2.76
CA GLN A 108 24.93 -21.22 3.91
C GLN A 108 24.33 -20.62 5.18
N PRO A 109 24.71 -21.10 6.38
CA PRO A 109 24.27 -20.47 7.63
C PRO A 109 24.52 -18.96 7.63
N GLY A 110 23.52 -18.17 8.05
CA GLY A 110 23.58 -16.71 8.08
C GLY A 110 23.10 -16.00 6.79
N TRP A 111 22.66 -16.73 5.76
CA TRP A 111 22.18 -16.16 4.51
C TRP A 111 21.02 -15.19 4.69
N GLN A 112 20.12 -15.42 5.65
CA GLN A 112 18.99 -14.52 5.94
C GLN A 112 19.50 -13.15 6.39
N LYS A 113 20.47 -13.12 7.32
CA LYS A 113 21.06 -11.87 7.82
C LYS A 113 21.78 -11.13 6.69
N GLN A 114 22.60 -11.85 5.91
CA GLN A 114 23.29 -11.26 4.76
C GLN A 114 22.30 -10.63 3.76
N ARG A 115 21.23 -11.34 3.43
CA ARG A 115 20.20 -10.85 2.51
C ARG A 115 19.42 -9.65 3.09
N GLN A 116 19.11 -9.66 4.38
CA GLN A 116 18.45 -8.57 5.08
C GLN A 116 19.31 -7.30 5.09
N GLU A 117 20.60 -7.42 5.41
CA GLU A 117 21.54 -6.30 5.39
C GLU A 117 21.74 -5.74 3.98
N ASN A 118 21.85 -6.62 2.98
CA ASN A 118 21.93 -6.22 1.58
C ASN A 118 20.66 -5.48 1.12
N PHE A 119 19.47 -5.98 1.49
CA PHE A 119 18.22 -5.29 1.23
C PHE A 119 18.18 -3.90 1.88
N HIS A 120 18.56 -3.80 3.15
CA HIS A 120 18.57 -2.52 3.85
C HIS A 120 19.45 -1.49 3.14
N ARG A 121 20.68 -1.87 2.79
CA ARG A 121 21.57 -1.00 2.01
C ARG A 121 20.99 -0.67 0.64
N GLY A 122 20.63 -1.69 -0.12
CA GLY A 122 20.10 -1.53 -1.48
C GLY A 122 18.83 -0.67 -1.55
N ALA A 123 17.96 -0.76 -0.56
CA ALA A 123 16.73 0.02 -0.53
C ALA A 123 16.92 1.46 0.02
N MET A 124 17.79 1.66 1.02
CA MET A 124 17.89 2.90 1.79
C MET A 124 19.17 3.70 1.55
N GLU A 125 20.32 3.03 1.50
CA GLU A 125 21.63 3.69 1.52
C GLU A 125 22.30 3.75 0.14
N GLY A 126 22.07 2.74 -0.71
CA GLY A 126 22.78 2.48 -1.95
C GLY A 126 23.82 1.37 -1.82
N PHE A 127 24.19 0.77 -2.95
CA PHE A 127 25.19 -0.28 -3.04
C PHE A 127 26.60 0.27 -3.03
N ARG A 128 27.54 -0.50 -2.50
CA ARG A 128 28.98 -0.20 -2.45
C ARG A 128 29.69 -0.76 -3.70
N PRO A 129 30.93 -0.30 -3.99
CA PRO A 129 31.74 -0.89 -5.04
C PRO A 129 31.85 -2.42 -4.90
N GLY A 130 31.50 -3.15 -5.96
CA GLY A 130 31.56 -4.62 -6.00
C GLY A 130 30.45 -5.34 -5.23
N GLU A 131 29.52 -4.64 -4.60
CA GLU A 131 28.40 -5.25 -3.92
C GLU A 131 27.28 -5.62 -4.90
N ALA A 132 26.87 -6.90 -4.88
CA ALA A 132 25.76 -7.39 -5.69
C ALA A 132 24.41 -7.09 -5.01
N ASP A 133 23.39 -6.81 -5.81
CA ASP A 133 22.00 -6.79 -5.34
C ASP A 133 21.47 -8.22 -5.23
N LEU A 134 21.26 -8.70 -3.99
CA LEU A 134 20.74 -10.05 -3.72
C LEU A 134 19.21 -10.12 -3.80
N ILE A 135 18.53 -9.00 -3.99
CA ILE A 135 17.08 -8.88 -4.02
C ILE A 135 16.58 -8.77 -5.46
N CYS A 136 17.17 -7.88 -6.25
CA CYS A 136 16.91 -7.66 -7.68
C CYS A 136 15.43 -7.38 -8.00
N ASP A 137 14.74 -6.61 -7.16
CA ASP A 137 13.36 -6.20 -7.40
C ASP A 137 13.22 -4.67 -7.43
N PHE A 138 11.97 -4.19 -7.49
CA PHE A 138 11.67 -2.76 -7.56
C PHE A 138 12.09 -1.97 -6.31
N TRP A 139 12.26 -2.62 -5.14
CA TRP A 139 12.71 -1.94 -3.93
C TRP A 139 14.17 -1.48 -4.03
N THR A 140 14.99 -2.19 -4.76
CA THR A 140 16.43 -1.92 -4.90
C THR A 140 16.79 -1.33 -6.27
N GLU A 141 15.85 -1.27 -7.22
CA GLU A 141 16.08 -0.93 -8.62
C GLU A 141 16.77 0.43 -8.81
N ILE A 142 16.28 1.48 -8.17
CA ILE A 142 16.87 2.83 -8.30
C ILE A 142 18.33 2.83 -7.86
N ASN A 143 18.61 2.28 -6.67
CA ASN A 143 19.96 2.26 -6.15
C ASN A 143 20.88 1.28 -6.90
N ARG A 144 20.36 0.19 -7.45
CA ARG A 144 21.10 -0.71 -8.35
C ARG A 144 21.51 0.01 -9.63
N ASN A 145 20.59 0.77 -10.24
CA ASN A 145 20.86 1.53 -11.46
C ASN A 145 21.87 2.65 -11.20
N VAL A 146 21.75 3.36 -10.09
CA VAL A 146 22.75 4.36 -9.65
C VAL A 146 24.11 3.71 -9.45
N ALA A 147 24.18 2.56 -8.77
CA ALA A 147 25.43 1.83 -8.59
C ALA A 147 26.06 1.40 -9.91
N ALA A 148 25.26 0.97 -10.89
CA ALA A 148 25.74 0.64 -12.24
C ALA A 148 26.32 1.87 -12.96
N LYS A 149 25.69 3.04 -12.87
CA LYS A 149 26.22 4.31 -13.42
C LYS A 149 27.52 4.72 -12.73
N LEU A 150 27.62 4.60 -11.41
CA LEU A 150 28.83 4.89 -10.65
C LEU A 150 29.97 3.93 -11.03
N ALA A 151 29.66 2.64 -11.19
CA ALA A 151 30.64 1.64 -11.60
C ALA A 151 31.20 1.93 -13.00
N ALA A 152 30.35 2.34 -13.96
CA ALA A 152 30.77 2.74 -15.30
C ALA A 152 31.70 3.96 -15.31
N GLN A 153 31.63 4.81 -14.27
CA GLN A 153 32.47 5.99 -14.08
C GLN A 153 33.67 5.74 -13.16
N GLY A 154 33.92 4.50 -12.75
CA GLY A 154 35.02 4.15 -11.85
C GLY A 154 34.80 4.60 -10.40
N TRP A 155 33.55 4.74 -9.95
CA TRP A 155 33.19 5.14 -8.60
C TRP A 155 33.77 6.50 -8.16
N PRO A 156 33.50 7.60 -8.87
CA PRO A 156 34.02 8.89 -8.49
C PRO A 156 33.47 9.32 -7.12
N ALA A 157 34.27 10.07 -6.36
CA ALA A 157 33.81 10.75 -5.17
C ALA A 157 32.83 11.87 -5.59
N LEU A 158 31.55 11.69 -5.30
CA LEU A 158 30.52 12.70 -5.61
C LEU A 158 30.16 13.52 -4.37
N THR A 159 29.90 14.81 -4.61
CA THR A 159 29.16 15.64 -3.63
C THR A 159 27.68 15.21 -3.59
N PRO A 160 26.91 15.61 -2.57
CA PRO A 160 25.50 15.21 -2.44
C PRO A 160 24.65 15.61 -3.66
N GLU A 161 24.86 16.78 -4.26
CA GLU A 161 24.02 17.29 -5.33
C GLU A 161 24.07 16.43 -6.62
N PRO A 162 25.23 16.09 -7.21
CA PRO A 162 25.30 15.19 -8.36
C PRO A 162 24.78 13.79 -8.06
N PHE A 163 24.97 13.28 -6.84
CA PHE A 163 24.45 11.99 -6.42
C PHE A 163 22.91 12.02 -6.38
N MET A 164 22.31 13.06 -5.81
CA MET A 164 20.87 13.21 -5.75
C MET A 164 20.25 13.41 -7.13
N ALA A 165 20.91 14.16 -8.02
CA ALA A 165 20.48 14.33 -9.40
C ALA A 165 20.45 12.98 -10.16
N MET A 166 21.47 12.14 -9.99
CA MET A 166 21.52 10.79 -10.57
C MET A 166 20.38 9.90 -10.04
N ARG A 167 20.09 9.97 -8.73
CA ARG A 167 18.96 9.26 -8.15
C ARG A 167 17.61 9.72 -8.66
N GLU A 168 17.45 11.02 -8.85
CA GLU A 168 16.22 11.62 -9.40
C GLU A 168 15.97 11.19 -10.85
N GLU A 169 17.04 11.13 -11.66
CA GLU A 169 16.97 10.61 -13.02
C GLU A 169 16.54 9.14 -13.04
N GLU A 170 17.12 8.30 -12.18
CA GLU A 170 16.72 6.88 -12.08
C GLU A 170 15.32 6.70 -11.53
N ASP A 171 14.90 7.53 -10.57
CA ASP A 171 13.51 7.56 -10.09
C ASP A 171 12.54 7.85 -11.25
N PHE A 172 12.85 8.84 -12.08
CA PHE A 172 12.05 9.15 -13.26
C PHE A 172 11.95 7.96 -14.22
N HIS A 173 13.05 7.28 -14.53
CA HIS A 173 13.07 6.11 -15.41
C HIS A 173 12.25 4.93 -14.85
N VAL A 174 12.37 4.67 -13.55
CA VAL A 174 11.57 3.64 -12.87
C VAL A 174 10.09 3.98 -12.93
N MET A 175 9.71 5.23 -12.63
CA MET A 175 8.31 5.64 -12.69
C MET A 175 7.74 5.65 -14.11
N GLU A 176 8.56 5.95 -15.14
CA GLU A 176 8.15 5.80 -16.54
C GLU A 176 7.90 4.33 -16.91
N ARG A 177 8.68 3.40 -16.37
CA ARG A 177 8.45 1.97 -16.55
C ARG A 177 7.10 1.55 -15.96
N PHE A 178 6.73 2.05 -14.77
CA PHE A 178 5.41 1.81 -14.17
C PHE A 178 4.28 2.35 -15.04
N ARG A 179 4.41 3.58 -15.57
CA ARG A 179 3.39 4.19 -16.45
C ARG A 179 3.22 3.42 -17.76
N ARG A 180 4.31 2.99 -18.39
CA ARG A 180 4.26 2.14 -19.59
C ARG A 180 3.56 0.81 -19.34
N ARG A 181 3.85 0.15 -18.21
CA ARG A 181 3.18 -1.09 -17.81
C ARG A 181 1.66 -0.91 -17.72
N ILE A 182 1.18 0.24 -17.26
CA ILE A 182 -0.26 0.53 -17.21
C ILE A 182 -0.82 0.63 -18.63
N ASP A 183 -0.14 1.35 -19.54
CA ASP A 183 -0.57 1.48 -20.94
C ASP A 183 -0.60 0.14 -21.69
N GLU A 184 0.28 -0.79 -21.33
CA GLU A 184 0.36 -2.13 -21.92
C GLU A 184 -0.79 -3.03 -21.46
N ILE A 185 -1.24 -2.86 -20.21
CA ILE A 185 -2.22 -3.75 -19.57
C ILE A 185 -3.65 -3.21 -19.70
N VAL A 186 -3.87 -1.92 -19.48
CA VAL A 186 -5.21 -1.33 -19.40
C VAL A 186 -5.66 -0.87 -20.79
N GLN A 187 -6.74 -1.46 -21.28
CA GLN A 187 -7.21 -1.26 -22.66
C GLN A 187 -7.86 0.11 -22.89
N ASP A 188 -8.67 0.57 -21.91
CA ASP A 188 -9.27 1.90 -21.97
C ASP A 188 -8.25 2.98 -21.65
N LYS A 189 -7.92 3.81 -22.64
CA LYS A 189 -6.88 4.83 -22.52
C LYS A 189 -7.18 5.90 -21.46
N ALA A 190 -8.43 6.26 -21.27
CA ALA A 190 -8.83 7.22 -20.26
C ALA A 190 -8.63 6.66 -18.84
N THR A 191 -8.96 5.40 -18.62
CA THR A 191 -8.71 4.69 -17.37
C THR A 191 -7.20 4.48 -17.15
N ALA A 192 -6.44 4.10 -18.19
CA ALA A 192 -5.00 3.95 -18.13
C ALA A 192 -4.33 5.23 -17.66
N GLU A 193 -4.70 6.38 -18.25
CA GLU A 193 -4.14 7.67 -17.88
C GLU A 193 -4.41 8.05 -16.41
N ARG A 194 -5.63 7.80 -15.93
CA ARG A 194 -6.00 8.05 -14.52
C ARG A 194 -5.30 7.12 -13.54
N LEU A 195 -4.85 5.95 -13.95
CA LEU A 195 -4.10 5.01 -13.12
C LEU A 195 -2.60 5.31 -13.03
N LYS A 196 -2.06 6.23 -13.83
CA LYS A 196 -0.64 6.56 -13.84
C LYS A 196 -0.22 7.36 -12.60
N PRO A 197 0.80 6.88 -11.84
CA PRO A 197 1.35 7.63 -10.71
C PRO A 197 2.30 8.74 -11.18
N TRP A 198 2.08 9.98 -10.70
CA TRP A 198 2.87 11.18 -11.04
C TRP A 198 3.62 11.74 -9.82
N PHE A 199 4.14 10.86 -8.96
CA PHE A 199 4.94 11.21 -7.79
C PHE A 199 6.24 10.41 -7.80
N ARG A 200 7.23 10.83 -7.01
CA ARG A 200 8.50 10.10 -6.85
C ARG A 200 8.26 8.74 -6.19
N PHE A 201 9.00 7.73 -6.61
CA PHE A 201 8.79 6.32 -6.26
C PHE A 201 8.53 6.07 -4.76
N HIS A 202 9.39 6.60 -3.89
CA HIS A 202 9.25 6.39 -2.44
C HIS A 202 8.32 7.39 -1.71
N CYS A 203 7.68 8.34 -2.40
CA CYS A 203 6.68 9.23 -1.78
C CYS A 203 5.43 8.50 -1.30
N LYS A 204 5.17 7.32 -1.86
CA LYS A 204 4.16 6.36 -1.39
C LYS A 204 4.79 4.97 -1.37
N ARG A 205 4.24 4.08 -0.53
CA ARG A 205 4.70 2.68 -0.50
C ARG A 205 4.54 2.06 -1.89
N PRO A 206 5.62 1.62 -2.54
CA PRO A 206 5.53 0.87 -3.78
C PRO A 206 4.85 -0.49 -3.52
N LEU A 207 4.04 -0.92 -4.47
CA LEU A 207 3.21 -2.11 -4.37
C LEU A 207 3.50 -3.06 -5.53
N SER A 208 3.05 -4.30 -5.42
CA SER A 208 3.15 -5.29 -6.50
C SER A 208 1.90 -6.14 -6.60
N SER A 209 1.40 -6.33 -7.83
CA SER A 209 0.27 -7.18 -8.16
C SER A 209 0.19 -7.39 -9.67
N ASP A 210 -0.01 -8.63 -10.11
CA ASP A 210 -0.23 -8.93 -11.52
C ASP A 210 -1.72 -8.94 -11.89
N SER A 211 -2.62 -8.89 -10.91
CA SER A 211 -4.08 -8.92 -11.13
C SER A 211 -4.78 -7.55 -11.02
N TYR A 212 -4.15 -6.55 -10.37
CA TYR A 212 -4.80 -5.26 -10.12
C TYR A 212 -5.16 -4.50 -11.38
N TYR A 213 -4.19 -4.21 -12.25
CA TYR A 213 -4.44 -3.47 -13.49
C TYR A 213 -5.34 -4.22 -14.48
N PRO A 214 -5.18 -5.56 -14.71
CA PRO A 214 -6.10 -6.31 -15.58
C PRO A 214 -7.56 -6.25 -15.12
N THR A 215 -7.82 -6.05 -13.84
CA THR A 215 -9.19 -5.92 -13.31
C THR A 215 -9.96 -4.78 -13.95
N PHE A 216 -9.31 -3.68 -14.31
CA PHE A 216 -9.94 -2.52 -14.95
C PHE A 216 -10.35 -2.76 -16.41
N ASN A 217 -9.98 -3.90 -17.01
CA ASN A 217 -10.47 -4.33 -18.34
C ASN A 217 -11.81 -5.07 -18.26
N ARG A 218 -12.33 -5.34 -17.05
CA ARG A 218 -13.63 -6.00 -16.89
C ARG A 218 -14.76 -5.00 -17.08
N SER A 219 -15.82 -5.42 -17.77
CA SER A 219 -16.97 -4.56 -18.10
C SER A 219 -17.76 -4.07 -16.86
N ASN A 220 -17.67 -4.80 -15.76
CA ASN A 220 -18.34 -4.47 -14.49
C ASN A 220 -17.48 -3.62 -13.54
N VAL A 221 -16.25 -3.23 -13.91
CA VAL A 221 -15.34 -2.47 -13.05
C VAL A 221 -15.18 -1.04 -13.59
N ARG A 222 -15.31 -0.05 -12.71
CA ARG A 222 -15.17 1.36 -13.05
C ARG A 222 -14.22 2.06 -12.08
N LEU A 223 -13.26 2.79 -12.62
CA LEU A 223 -12.43 3.71 -11.86
C LEU A 223 -13.15 5.06 -11.73
N ILE A 224 -13.33 5.52 -10.51
CA ILE A 224 -13.91 6.83 -10.21
C ILE A 224 -12.82 7.71 -9.63
N ASP A 225 -12.42 8.73 -10.36
CA ASP A 225 -11.42 9.70 -9.91
C ASP A 225 -12.08 10.72 -8.98
N VAL A 226 -11.65 10.73 -7.73
CA VAL A 226 -12.11 11.67 -6.70
C VAL A 226 -10.97 12.61 -6.24
N SER A 227 -9.97 12.83 -7.10
CA SER A 227 -8.81 13.66 -6.78
C SER A 227 -9.17 15.14 -6.63
N GLU A 228 -10.01 15.68 -7.50
CA GLU A 228 -10.44 17.09 -7.49
C GLU A 228 -11.20 17.44 -6.22
N THR A 229 -12.09 16.56 -5.76
CA THR A 229 -12.85 16.72 -4.51
C THR A 229 -12.06 16.26 -3.27
N ARG A 230 -10.80 15.82 -3.45
CA ARG A 230 -9.90 15.26 -2.42
C ARG A 230 -10.47 14.04 -1.71
N GLY A 231 -11.46 13.39 -2.27
CA GLY A 231 -12.15 12.22 -1.75
C GLY A 231 -13.60 12.17 -2.24
N VAL A 232 -14.39 11.26 -1.71
CA VAL A 232 -15.82 11.13 -2.02
C VAL A 232 -16.55 12.38 -1.54
N GLU A 233 -17.33 13.01 -2.41
CA GLU A 233 -18.04 14.27 -2.10
C GLU A 233 -18.98 14.09 -0.89
N ARG A 234 -19.87 13.11 -0.98
CA ARG A 234 -20.77 12.72 0.12
C ARG A 234 -21.40 11.36 -0.17
N LEU A 235 -21.93 10.75 0.86
CA LEU A 235 -22.86 9.63 0.76
C LEU A 235 -24.31 10.11 0.87
N THR A 236 -25.18 9.33 0.26
CA THR A 236 -26.65 9.43 0.39
C THR A 236 -27.16 8.14 1.05
N ALA A 237 -28.45 8.04 1.25
CA ALA A 237 -29.04 6.79 1.74
C ALA A 237 -28.77 5.59 0.82
N ASN A 238 -28.59 5.81 -0.49
CA ASN A 238 -28.52 4.73 -1.48
C ASN A 238 -27.16 4.58 -2.17
N GLY A 239 -26.22 5.51 -1.97
CA GLY A 239 -24.95 5.47 -2.70
C GLY A 239 -24.01 6.62 -2.40
N PHE A 240 -23.12 6.92 -3.34
CA PHE A 240 -22.23 8.07 -3.26
C PHE A 240 -22.52 9.08 -4.37
N VAL A 241 -22.14 10.34 -4.15
CA VAL A 241 -22.23 11.39 -5.16
C VAL A 241 -20.88 11.57 -5.85
N HIS A 242 -20.90 11.65 -7.17
CA HIS A 242 -19.76 11.96 -8.03
C HIS A 242 -20.23 12.86 -9.16
N GLU A 243 -19.54 14.00 -9.35
CA GLU A 243 -19.92 15.03 -10.32
C GLU A 243 -21.39 15.45 -10.21
N GLY A 244 -21.86 15.61 -8.98
CA GLY A 244 -23.24 16.00 -8.68
C GLY A 244 -24.31 14.93 -8.93
N LYS A 245 -23.94 13.72 -9.36
CA LYS A 245 -24.85 12.59 -9.62
C LYS A 245 -24.73 11.51 -8.57
N GLU A 246 -25.87 10.97 -8.14
CA GLU A 246 -25.89 9.81 -7.25
C GLU A 246 -25.53 8.54 -8.03
N VAL A 247 -24.55 7.80 -7.50
CA VAL A 247 -24.18 6.46 -7.96
C VAL A 247 -24.63 5.46 -6.90
N PRO A 248 -25.65 4.66 -7.18
CA PRO A 248 -26.20 3.75 -6.18
C PRO A 248 -25.24 2.56 -5.94
N VAL A 249 -25.02 2.24 -4.65
CA VAL A 249 -24.21 1.08 -4.22
C VAL A 249 -24.86 0.40 -3.01
N ASP A 250 -24.61 -0.90 -2.89
CA ASP A 250 -25.17 -1.75 -1.83
C ASP A 250 -24.14 -1.98 -0.71
N LEU A 251 -22.84 -1.84 -1.04
CA LEU A 251 -21.72 -2.05 -0.13
C LEU A 251 -20.65 -0.98 -0.35
N LEU A 252 -20.16 -0.40 0.75
CA LEU A 252 -18.99 0.49 0.79
C LEU A 252 -17.88 -0.17 1.60
N ILE A 253 -16.73 -0.44 0.97
CA ILE A 253 -15.55 -0.98 1.64
C ILE A 253 -14.51 0.13 1.82
N CYS A 254 -14.17 0.44 3.06
CA CYS A 254 -13.15 1.42 3.37
C CYS A 254 -11.76 0.77 3.37
N ALA A 255 -11.00 0.92 2.29
CA ALA A 255 -9.58 0.58 2.21
C ALA A 255 -8.70 1.80 2.52
N SER A 256 -9.09 2.56 3.53
CA SER A 256 -8.57 3.89 3.88
C SER A 256 -7.39 3.87 4.86
N GLY A 257 -6.87 2.67 5.17
CA GLY A 257 -5.67 2.50 6.00
C GLY A 257 -5.95 2.58 7.51
N PHE A 258 -4.93 3.00 8.26
CA PHE A 258 -4.90 2.95 9.72
C PHE A 258 -4.44 4.28 10.31
N GLU A 259 -4.66 4.48 11.59
CA GLU A 259 -4.27 5.67 12.36
C GLU A 259 -2.74 5.68 12.61
N VAL A 260 -1.94 5.80 11.54
CA VAL A 260 -0.46 5.75 11.64
C VAL A 260 0.20 7.10 11.88
N THR A 261 -0.51 8.20 11.62
CA THR A 261 -0.02 9.58 11.80
C THR A 261 -0.67 10.31 12.96
N SER A 262 -1.62 9.68 13.65
CA SER A 262 -2.26 10.21 14.84
C SER A 262 -1.29 10.20 16.04
N ASP A 263 -1.64 10.90 17.11
CA ASP A 263 -0.95 10.76 18.40
C ASP A 263 -0.91 9.30 18.87
N LEU A 264 0.01 8.97 19.76
CA LEU A 264 0.27 7.59 20.18
C LEU A 264 -0.95 6.93 20.85
N GLU A 265 -1.69 7.67 21.66
CA GLU A 265 -2.87 7.17 22.35
C GLU A 265 -3.96 6.77 21.33
N THR A 266 -4.22 7.64 20.37
CA THR A 266 -5.15 7.38 19.26
C THR A 266 -4.67 6.22 18.39
N ARG A 267 -3.39 6.21 18.04
CA ARG A 267 -2.79 5.21 17.15
C ARG A 267 -2.83 3.80 17.75
N TRP A 268 -2.44 3.67 19.01
CA TRP A 268 -2.40 2.37 19.66
C TRP A 268 -3.76 1.92 20.17
N GLY A 269 -4.67 2.84 20.44
CA GLY A 269 -5.98 2.52 21.01
C GLY A 269 -5.88 1.86 22.38
N ILE A 270 -4.74 2.02 23.05
CA ILE A 270 -4.46 1.54 24.39
C ILE A 270 -4.64 2.73 25.30
N GLY A 271 -5.45 2.57 26.34
CA GLY A 271 -5.61 3.59 27.36
C GLY A 271 -4.26 3.90 28.04
N GLN A 272 -4.28 4.65 29.09
CA GLN A 272 -3.07 5.13 29.75
C GLN A 272 -2.13 4.00 30.17
N ILE A 273 -0.91 4.02 29.63
CA ILE A 273 0.21 3.20 30.10
C ILE A 273 0.94 4.03 31.12
N ARG A 274 0.92 3.60 32.39
CA ARG A 274 1.57 4.32 33.50
C ARG A 274 2.78 3.55 34.00
N GLY A 275 3.89 4.27 34.14
CA GLY A 275 5.10 3.79 34.78
C GLY A 275 5.08 3.97 36.30
N ARG A 276 6.25 3.89 36.92
CA ARG A 276 6.43 4.22 38.32
C ARG A 276 6.02 5.69 38.58
N GLU A 277 5.52 5.96 39.78
CA GLU A 277 5.07 7.32 40.15
C GLU A 277 3.89 7.85 39.36
N GLY A 278 3.20 6.97 38.59
CA GLY A 278 2.02 7.32 37.85
C GLY A 278 2.27 8.13 36.57
N VAL A 279 3.53 8.33 36.16
CA VAL A 279 3.87 9.05 34.94
C VAL A 279 3.34 8.31 33.71
N SER A 280 2.58 9.00 32.87
CA SER A 280 2.09 8.46 31.59
C SER A 280 3.24 8.26 30.58
N LEU A 281 3.25 7.15 29.88
CA LEU A 281 4.20 6.93 28.78
C LEU A 281 4.04 8.02 27.68
N TYR A 282 2.83 8.48 27.44
CA TYR A 282 2.56 9.50 26.43
C TYR A 282 3.17 10.85 26.84
N ASP A 283 3.04 11.24 28.12
CA ASP A 283 3.67 12.44 28.65
C ASP A 283 5.19 12.32 28.67
N HIS A 284 5.73 11.14 29.03
CA HIS A 284 7.17 10.87 29.02
C HIS A 284 7.77 11.01 27.61
N TRP A 285 7.01 10.72 26.56
CA TRP A 285 7.44 10.80 25.17
C TRP A 285 6.95 12.04 24.41
N ALA A 286 6.31 12.99 25.09
CA ALA A 286 5.77 14.19 24.45
C ALA A 286 6.82 15.01 23.68
N GLU A 287 8.05 15.07 24.18
CA GLU A 287 9.19 15.78 23.57
C GLU A 287 10.08 14.87 22.69
N GLY A 288 9.67 13.65 22.43
CA GLY A 288 10.39 12.64 21.67
C GLY A 288 10.52 11.30 22.39
N TYR A 289 10.78 10.27 21.63
CA TYR A 289 10.89 8.90 22.16
C TYR A 289 12.15 8.76 23.02
N LYS A 290 11.96 8.31 24.26
CA LYS A 290 13.03 7.97 25.21
C LYS A 290 12.92 6.47 25.50
N THR A 291 13.73 5.68 24.82
CA THR A 291 13.66 4.21 24.87
C THR A 291 14.99 3.63 25.37
N LEU A 292 14.94 2.44 25.96
CA LEU A 292 16.12 1.66 26.26
C LEU A 292 16.57 0.93 24.99
N HIS A 293 17.82 1.12 24.60
CA HIS A 293 18.42 0.52 23.38
C HIS A 293 17.75 0.90 22.05
N GLY A 294 16.94 1.96 22.01
CA GLY A 294 16.27 2.39 20.78
C GLY A 294 15.07 1.52 20.35
N VAL A 295 14.53 0.71 21.25
CA VAL A 295 13.36 -0.15 21.03
C VAL A 295 12.20 0.25 21.93
#